data_540d09b941e7ae435664e6952c3a8a6c
#
_entry.id   540d09b941e7ae435664e6952c3a8a6c
#
_cell.length_a   1.000
_cell.length_b   1.000
_cell.length_c   1.000
_cell.angle_alpha   90.00
_cell.angle_beta   90.00
_cell.angle_gamma   90.00
#
_symmetry.space_group_name_H-M   'P 1'
#
loop_
_entity.id
_entity.type
_entity.pdbx_description
1 polymer ?
#
loop_
_entity_poly.entity_id
_entity_poly.type
_entity_poly.pdbx_seq_one_letter_code
_entity_poly.pdbx_strand_id
1 'polypeptide(L)'
;MRKKTVQTSSTKSNAKSNTKSNAKSNTKSNTKSNARNSVKSSVKSSAKNSPQKAVKTVAPTVENVSVKQAVIVQKPSVEQNEQNIPTRQPDLGPRRSVAFIGSECYPFVKTGGLGDVMSALPKSLAKLNIDVKVIIPRYKCIPQKFQEKMEYRGSFDMNLCSDGKQYYVGIMEYQEDGVVYDFIDNDEFFSWGNPYTNLIDDIPKFCYFAKAALAALNYLNWTPDVVHCHDWQAALVPLYLRTCFQDTDVGRAISVLTIHNLKFQGIYDRKKIQYWSGLPDYVFNKDCMIQNWLDANMLKGGIAYSNKVTTVSNTYAWEIQTEEYGEGLAEHLRYHNNKILGIVNGIDTDIWNPATDKLLAADYDEKSAIKNKKINKKALQESLGLDVDEHKMVIGLISRLTNQKGLDLVNDVIPGIMDEHTQVVVLGTGDSQYENTFRYYENKYKGNFCAYIAYNENVAHNIYAGCDALLVPSRFEPCGLTQLIAMRYGAVPIVRETGGLKDTVQPYNMFENTGNGFTFDRYESGLLYDAINRAKTLYFENRKSWDDMVIRDMNKDVSWEKSAKQYKDMYVGLTPRD
;
A
#
# COMPACT_ATOMS: atom_id res chain seq x y z
N MET A 1 -13.76 52.73 -36.99
CA MET A 1 -13.34 54.18 -36.84
C MET A 1 -12.46 54.30 -35.57
N ARG A 2 -11.25 54.86 -35.80
CA ARG A 2 -10.27 55.46 -34.85
C ARG A 2 -9.74 54.55 -33.71
N LYS A 3 -8.57 53.92 -33.77
CA LYS A 3 -7.14 54.38 -33.75
C LYS A 3 -6.82 55.49 -32.74
N LYS A 4 -5.92 55.14 -31.78
CA LYS A 4 -4.72 55.86 -31.29
C LYS A 4 -4.13 55.02 -30.16
N THR A 5 -3.04 54.38 -30.22
CA THR A 5 -1.59 54.56 -30.31
C THR A 5 -1.02 55.76 -29.53
N VAL A 6 -0.03 55.48 -28.70
CA VAL A 6 1.23 56.20 -28.39
C VAL A 6 1.72 55.72 -27.00
N GLN A 7 2.79 54.93 -26.85
CA GLN A 7 4.25 55.12 -26.85
C GLN A 7 4.83 55.55 -25.50
N THR A 8 5.61 54.60 -24.98
CA THR A 8 7.03 54.65 -24.49
C THR A 8 7.49 55.73 -23.53
N SER A 9 8.16 55.30 -22.44
CA SER A 9 9.54 55.75 -22.18
C SER A 9 10.24 54.88 -21.12
N SER A 10 11.41 54.51 -21.47
CA SER A 10 12.47 53.87 -20.71
C SER A 10 13.16 54.84 -19.77
N THR A 11 13.65 54.36 -18.63
CA THR A 11 14.94 54.89 -18.09
C THR A 11 15.66 53.81 -17.28
N LYS A 12 16.89 53.57 -17.69
CA LYS A 12 17.95 52.85 -16.98
C LYS A 12 18.54 53.74 -15.91
N SER A 13 19.03 53.19 -14.79
CA SER A 13 20.27 53.65 -14.21
C SER A 13 20.93 52.58 -13.35
N ASN A 14 22.19 52.38 -13.65
CA ASN A 14 23.24 51.60 -13.00
C ASN A 14 23.70 52.21 -11.67
N ALA A 15 24.29 51.36 -10.80
CA ALA A 15 25.62 51.47 -10.18
C ALA A 15 25.73 50.40 -9.10
N LYS A 16 26.59 49.42 -9.17
CA LYS A 16 28.04 49.25 -8.87
C LYS A 16 28.44 49.79 -7.49
N SER A 17 28.87 48.91 -6.60
CA SER A 17 30.28 48.62 -6.25
C SER A 17 30.34 47.88 -4.89
N ASN A 18 31.03 46.74 -4.81
CA ASN A 18 32.35 46.53 -4.20
C ASN A 18 32.43 46.85 -2.69
N THR A 19 32.81 45.90 -1.84
CA THR A 19 34.21 45.51 -1.55
C THR A 19 34.29 44.37 -0.53
N LYS A 20 35.19 43.46 -0.79
CA LYS A 20 36.05 42.58 -0.04
C LYS A 20 36.42 42.95 1.41
N SER A 21 36.56 41.90 2.25
CA SER A 21 37.80 41.52 2.97
C SER A 21 37.46 40.40 3.96
N ASN A 22 38.03 39.22 3.87
CA ASN A 22 39.28 38.71 4.40
C ASN A 22 39.41 38.80 5.92
N ALA A 23 39.45 37.65 6.58
CA ALA A 23 40.54 37.29 7.48
C ALA A 23 40.52 35.81 7.87
N LYS A 24 41.65 35.17 7.71
CA LYS A 24 42.09 33.85 8.15
C LYS A 24 42.48 33.88 9.63
N SER A 25 42.37 32.73 10.32
CA SER A 25 43.37 32.13 11.24
C SER A 25 42.85 30.80 11.70
N ASN A 26 43.39 29.68 11.39
CA ASN A 26 44.60 28.95 11.81
C ASN A 26 44.77 28.84 13.33
N THR A 27 44.68 27.60 13.82
CA THR A 27 45.70 26.87 14.61
C THR A 27 45.10 25.51 15.00
N LYS A 28 45.59 24.45 14.50
CA LYS A 28 46.61 23.44 14.82
C LYS A 28 46.61 22.90 16.25
N SER A 29 46.38 21.57 16.27
CA SER A 29 47.16 20.50 16.90
C SER A 29 46.99 20.29 18.40
N ASN A 30 46.66 19.04 18.82
CA ASN A 30 47.69 18.09 19.22
C ASN A 30 47.10 16.70 19.53
N THR A 31 47.74 15.74 18.94
CA THR A 31 47.83 14.33 19.23
C THR A 31 48.33 14.01 20.65
N LYS A 32 47.79 12.96 21.30
CA LYS A 32 48.59 11.91 21.96
C LYS A 32 47.68 10.74 22.40
N SER A 33 47.92 9.65 21.76
CA SER A 33 48.05 8.25 22.15
C SER A 33 48.22 7.98 23.65
N ASN A 34 47.46 6.97 24.13
CA ASN A 34 48.06 5.95 24.97
C ASN A 34 47.28 4.63 24.88
N ALA A 35 48.09 3.59 24.73
CA ALA A 35 47.72 2.21 24.53
C ALA A 35 47.75 1.43 25.84
N ARG A 36 47.15 0.24 25.75
CA ARG A 36 47.39 -0.96 26.58
C ARG A 36 46.72 -1.03 27.95
N ASN A 37 45.81 -2.01 28.11
CA ASN A 37 46.19 -3.25 28.76
C ASN A 37 45.19 -4.38 28.50
N SER A 38 45.75 -5.47 28.01
CA SER A 38 45.18 -6.80 27.90
C SER A 38 45.20 -7.51 29.25
N VAL A 39 44.10 -8.17 29.63
CA VAL A 39 44.18 -9.27 30.56
C VAL A 39 43.45 -10.47 29.96
N LYS A 40 44.22 -11.48 29.64
CA LYS A 40 43.80 -12.87 29.42
C LYS A 40 43.52 -13.51 30.76
N SER A 41 42.44 -14.26 30.89
CA SER A 41 42.39 -15.40 31.79
C SER A 41 41.62 -16.54 31.17
N SER A 42 42.36 -17.59 30.91
CA SER A 42 41.94 -18.93 30.56
C SER A 42 41.60 -19.72 31.82
N VAL A 43 40.54 -20.51 31.84
CA VAL A 43 40.44 -21.75 32.62
C VAL A 43 39.43 -22.68 31.96
N LYS A 44 39.90 -23.69 31.32
CA LYS A 44 39.83 -25.15 31.51
C LYS A 44 38.45 -25.81 31.66
N SER A 45 38.26 -26.66 30.67
CA SER A 45 37.42 -27.85 30.56
C SER A 45 37.36 -28.75 31.79
N SER A 46 36.20 -29.34 32.04
CA SER A 46 36.13 -30.71 32.56
C SER A 46 34.86 -31.40 32.07
N ALA A 47 35.10 -32.45 31.33
CA ALA A 47 34.12 -33.46 30.94
C ALA A 47 33.84 -34.40 32.11
N LYS A 48 32.64 -34.88 32.27
CA LYS A 48 32.36 -36.17 32.91
C LYS A 48 31.18 -36.88 32.25
N ASN A 49 31.47 -38.12 31.92
CA ASN A 49 30.70 -39.18 31.26
C ASN A 49 29.49 -39.71 32.05
N SER A 50 28.43 -40.03 31.32
CA SER A 50 27.64 -41.29 31.22
C SER A 50 26.95 -41.87 32.49
N PRO A 51 25.89 -42.72 32.39
CA PRO A 51 25.70 -43.74 31.36
C PRO A 51 24.26 -43.93 30.82
N GLN A 52 24.23 -44.62 29.71
CA GLN A 52 23.09 -45.24 29.01
C GLN A 52 22.32 -46.24 29.90
N LYS A 53 20.99 -46.28 29.74
CA LYS A 53 20.21 -47.50 29.96
C LYS A 53 19.32 -47.78 28.75
N ALA A 54 19.64 -48.88 28.10
CA ALA A 54 18.84 -49.51 27.07
C ALA A 54 17.60 -50.17 27.70
N VAL A 55 16.44 -50.03 27.02
CA VAL A 55 15.28 -50.89 27.25
C VAL A 55 14.84 -51.46 25.92
N LYS A 56 14.70 -52.78 25.96
CA LYS A 56 14.49 -53.76 24.88
C LYS A 56 13.13 -53.59 24.20
N THR A 57 13.15 -53.77 22.92
CA THR A 57 12.07 -54.16 21.99
C THR A 57 11.45 -55.51 22.40
N VAL A 58 10.12 -55.58 22.40
CA VAL A 58 9.39 -56.84 22.30
C VAL A 58 8.26 -56.63 21.29
N ALA A 59 8.33 -57.39 20.22
CA ALA A 59 7.25 -57.59 19.25
C ALA A 59 6.33 -58.75 19.71
N PRO A 60 5.05 -58.71 19.43
CA PRO A 60 4.24 -59.93 19.41
C PRO A 60 3.86 -60.34 17.98
N THR A 61 3.97 -61.59 17.86
CA THR A 61 3.78 -62.54 16.77
C THR A 61 2.36 -62.55 16.19
N VAL A 62 2.33 -62.82 14.89
CA VAL A 62 1.16 -63.08 14.06
C VAL A 62 0.66 -64.50 14.33
N GLU A 63 -0.63 -64.70 14.59
CA GLU A 63 -1.33 -65.98 14.40
C GLU A 63 -2.42 -65.90 13.33
N ASN A 64 -2.28 -66.79 12.36
CA ASN A 64 -3.23 -67.10 11.32
C ASN A 64 -4.41 -67.89 11.87
N VAL A 65 -5.63 -67.49 11.51
CA VAL A 65 -6.79 -68.41 11.50
C VAL A 65 -7.61 -68.25 10.23
N SER A 66 -7.92 -69.39 9.69
CA SER A 66 -8.40 -69.78 8.38
C SER A 66 -9.83 -69.34 7.99
N VAL A 67 -9.95 -69.23 6.71
CA VAL A 67 -11.10 -69.25 5.78
C VAL A 67 -12.30 -70.11 6.21
N LYS A 68 -13.52 -69.55 6.15
CA LYS A 68 -14.76 -70.29 5.83
C LYS A 68 -15.74 -69.45 4.99
N GLN A 69 -15.95 -69.94 3.82
CA GLN A 69 -17.06 -69.95 2.87
C GLN A 69 -18.19 -68.91 2.93
N ALA A 70 -18.39 -68.37 1.74
CA ALA A 70 -19.44 -67.48 1.27
C ALA A 70 -20.85 -68.10 1.34
N VAL A 71 -21.77 -67.26 1.80
CA VAL A 71 -23.19 -67.44 1.50
C VAL A 71 -23.68 -66.25 0.70
N ILE A 72 -24.10 -66.51 -0.53
CA ILE A 72 -24.68 -65.51 -1.44
C ILE A 72 -26.11 -65.24 -0.96
N VAL A 73 -26.37 -64.04 -0.44
CA VAL A 73 -27.69 -63.48 -0.26
C VAL A 73 -27.92 -62.38 -1.24
N GLN A 74 -28.89 -62.54 -2.14
CA GLN A 74 -29.37 -61.56 -3.09
C GLN A 74 -29.84 -60.30 -2.35
N LYS A 75 -29.30 -59.14 -2.75
CA LYS A 75 -29.78 -57.82 -2.32
C LYS A 75 -31.03 -57.43 -3.10
N PRO A 76 -32.08 -56.90 -2.44
CA PRO A 76 -33.15 -56.20 -3.14
C PRO A 76 -32.61 -54.85 -3.69
N SER A 77 -33.03 -54.52 -4.89
CA SER A 77 -32.80 -53.23 -5.55
C SER A 77 -33.44 -52.11 -4.71
N VAL A 78 -32.58 -51.26 -4.10
CA VAL A 78 -33.02 -50.02 -3.49
C VAL A 78 -32.82 -48.92 -4.53
N GLU A 79 -33.94 -48.35 -4.99
CA GLU A 79 -33.97 -47.09 -5.71
C GLU A 79 -33.21 -46.03 -4.87
N GLN A 80 -32.12 -45.50 -5.42
CA GLN A 80 -31.41 -44.36 -4.83
C GLN A 80 -32.28 -43.14 -5.01
N ASN A 81 -33.05 -42.79 -3.99
CA ASN A 81 -33.49 -41.41 -3.78
C ASN A 81 -32.23 -40.61 -3.46
N GLU A 82 -31.73 -39.87 -4.42
CA GLU A 82 -30.78 -38.77 -4.19
C GLU A 82 -31.49 -37.72 -3.33
N GLN A 83 -31.40 -37.88 -2.00
CA GLN A 83 -31.74 -36.79 -1.08
C GLN A 83 -30.73 -35.70 -1.29
N ASN A 84 -31.19 -34.54 -1.81
CA ASN A 84 -30.50 -33.27 -1.75
C ASN A 84 -29.99 -33.04 -0.31
N ILE A 85 -28.72 -33.36 -0.04
CA ILE A 85 -28.04 -32.93 1.18
C ILE A 85 -27.90 -31.43 0.99
N PRO A 86 -28.55 -30.59 1.82
CA PRO A 86 -28.33 -29.15 1.74
C PRO A 86 -26.82 -28.90 1.95
N THR A 87 -26.16 -28.34 0.96
CA THR A 87 -24.79 -27.87 1.07
C THR A 87 -24.78 -26.91 2.25
N ARG A 88 -24.16 -27.34 3.36
CA ARG A 88 -24.02 -26.53 4.56
C ARG A 88 -23.29 -25.28 4.14
N GLN A 89 -23.94 -24.11 4.22
CA GLN A 89 -23.28 -22.85 3.98
C GLN A 89 -22.04 -22.78 4.89
N PRO A 90 -20.90 -22.29 4.38
CA PRO A 90 -19.70 -22.16 5.20
C PRO A 90 -20.02 -21.31 6.43
N ASP A 91 -19.58 -21.76 7.59
CA ASP A 91 -19.68 -20.97 8.83
C ASP A 91 -18.74 -19.77 8.69
N LEU A 92 -19.34 -18.61 8.45
CA LEU A 92 -18.60 -17.36 8.29
C LEU A 92 -18.17 -16.75 9.64
N GLY A 93 -18.52 -17.37 10.77
CA GLY A 93 -18.21 -16.90 12.12
C GLY A 93 -18.97 -15.63 12.53
N PRO A 94 -18.53 -14.92 13.60
CA PRO A 94 -19.27 -13.80 14.19
C PRO A 94 -19.50 -12.64 13.21
N ARG A 95 -20.73 -12.09 13.21
CA ARG A 95 -21.07 -10.87 12.48
C ARG A 95 -20.56 -9.64 13.22
N ARG A 96 -20.03 -8.67 12.48
CA ARG A 96 -19.63 -7.34 12.98
C ARG A 96 -20.03 -6.27 11.98
N SER A 97 -20.16 -5.04 12.47
CA SER A 97 -20.39 -3.85 11.65
C SER A 97 -19.17 -2.92 11.70
N VAL A 98 -18.71 -2.46 10.53
CA VAL A 98 -17.50 -1.66 10.40
C VAL A 98 -17.74 -0.43 9.53
N ALA A 99 -17.47 0.77 10.06
CA ALA A 99 -17.44 2.01 9.28
C ALA A 99 -15.99 2.28 8.84
N PHE A 100 -15.73 2.24 7.54
CA PHE A 100 -14.49 2.70 6.93
C PHE A 100 -14.56 4.20 6.69
N ILE A 101 -13.61 4.98 7.21
CA ILE A 101 -13.54 6.43 7.03
C ILE A 101 -12.21 6.78 6.38
N GLY A 102 -12.26 7.32 5.16
CA GLY A 102 -11.07 7.68 4.39
C GLY A 102 -11.31 8.77 3.38
N SER A 103 -10.25 9.30 2.81
CA SER A 103 -10.30 10.46 1.91
C SER A 103 -10.50 10.12 0.45
N GLU A 104 -10.36 8.86 0.06
CA GLU A 104 -10.53 8.38 -1.32
C GLU A 104 -11.02 6.92 -1.34
N CYS A 105 -11.70 6.54 -2.41
CA CYS A 105 -12.18 5.18 -2.67
C CYS A 105 -12.41 4.99 -4.17
N TYR A 106 -11.79 4.00 -4.79
CA TYR A 106 -12.07 3.60 -6.18
C TYR A 106 -13.48 2.97 -6.26
N PRO A 107 -14.28 3.20 -7.32
CA PRO A 107 -13.97 3.97 -8.54
C PRO A 107 -14.37 5.45 -8.46
N PHE A 108 -14.76 5.97 -7.32
CA PHE A 108 -15.27 7.33 -7.16
C PHE A 108 -14.16 8.37 -7.25
N VAL A 109 -13.09 8.17 -6.49
CA VAL A 109 -11.91 9.02 -6.48
C VAL A 109 -10.69 8.21 -6.06
N LYS A 110 -9.58 8.34 -6.80
CA LYS A 110 -8.32 7.62 -6.53
C LYS A 110 -7.13 8.49 -6.91
N THR A 111 -6.20 8.63 -6.00
CA THR A 111 -4.90 9.28 -6.23
C THR A 111 -3.71 8.36 -5.92
N GLY A 112 -3.97 7.28 -5.19
CA GLY A 112 -2.96 6.32 -4.75
C GLY A 112 -3.55 4.99 -4.30
N GLY A 113 -2.72 4.17 -3.63
CA GLY A 113 -3.11 2.85 -3.15
C GLY A 113 -4.18 2.85 -2.05
N LEU A 114 -4.41 3.98 -1.36
CA LEU A 114 -5.50 4.11 -0.39
C LEU A 114 -6.86 3.89 -1.07
N GLY A 115 -7.07 4.49 -2.25
CA GLY A 115 -8.31 4.31 -3.01
C GLY A 115 -8.59 2.83 -3.35
N ASP A 116 -7.55 2.06 -3.70
CA ASP A 116 -7.68 0.62 -3.97
C ASP A 116 -8.08 -0.16 -2.70
N VAL A 117 -7.45 0.14 -1.55
CA VAL A 117 -7.76 -0.50 -0.27
C VAL A 117 -9.19 -0.20 0.17
N MET A 118 -9.60 1.06 0.10
CA MET A 118 -10.95 1.51 0.49
C MET A 118 -12.07 0.93 -0.39
N SER A 119 -11.72 0.40 -1.57
CA SER A 119 -12.64 -0.32 -2.45
C SER A 119 -12.63 -1.83 -2.17
N ALA A 120 -11.45 -2.46 -2.26
CA ALA A 120 -11.34 -3.91 -2.34
C ALA A 120 -11.46 -4.62 -0.98
N LEU A 121 -10.91 -4.03 0.10
CA LEU A 121 -11.02 -4.62 1.44
C LEU A 121 -12.47 -4.63 1.96
N PRO A 122 -13.28 -3.55 1.87
CA PRO A 122 -14.70 -3.57 2.21
C PRO A 122 -15.50 -4.66 1.50
N LYS A 123 -15.34 -4.80 0.18
CA LYS A 123 -16.00 -5.85 -0.63
C LYS A 123 -15.62 -7.26 -0.15
N SER A 124 -14.35 -7.48 0.17
CA SER A 124 -13.87 -8.77 0.67
C SER A 124 -14.37 -9.07 2.08
N LEU A 125 -14.51 -8.06 2.94
CA LEU A 125 -15.07 -8.19 4.29
C LEU A 125 -16.58 -8.47 4.25
N ALA A 126 -17.32 -7.85 3.34
CA ALA A 126 -18.75 -8.10 3.16
C ALA A 126 -19.03 -9.60 2.86
N LYS A 127 -18.15 -10.24 2.07
CA LYS A 127 -18.20 -11.69 1.81
C LYS A 127 -17.92 -12.55 3.07
N LEU A 128 -17.38 -11.95 4.15
CA LEU A 128 -17.00 -12.62 5.39
C LEU A 128 -17.95 -12.32 6.57
N ASN A 129 -19.20 -11.98 6.31
CA ASN A 129 -20.20 -11.64 7.35
C ASN A 129 -19.86 -10.36 8.15
N ILE A 130 -19.31 -9.36 7.48
CA ILE A 130 -19.10 -8.01 8.03
C ILE A 130 -20.03 -7.04 7.33
N ASP A 131 -20.83 -6.30 8.09
CA ASP A 131 -21.63 -5.18 7.56
C ASP A 131 -20.72 -3.99 7.37
N VAL A 132 -20.49 -3.54 6.15
CA VAL A 132 -19.52 -2.50 5.85
C VAL A 132 -20.21 -1.25 5.31
N LYS A 133 -19.91 -0.10 5.93
CA LYS A 133 -20.13 1.23 5.36
C LYS A 133 -18.79 1.89 5.07
N VAL A 134 -18.67 2.50 3.89
CA VAL A 134 -17.50 3.29 3.48
C VAL A 134 -17.92 4.76 3.43
N ILE A 135 -17.23 5.62 4.17
CA ILE A 135 -17.54 7.04 4.25
C ILE A 135 -16.39 7.83 3.66
N ILE A 136 -16.68 8.62 2.62
CA ILE A 136 -15.71 9.50 1.94
C ILE A 136 -16.32 10.88 1.69
N PRO A 137 -15.49 11.92 1.44
CA PRO A 137 -16.02 13.21 1.00
C PRO A 137 -16.69 13.11 -0.38
N ARG A 138 -17.79 13.84 -0.57
CA ARG A 138 -18.43 14.00 -1.89
C ARG A 138 -17.68 15.04 -2.72
N TYR A 139 -16.52 14.67 -3.25
CA TYR A 139 -15.75 15.57 -4.10
C TYR A 139 -16.47 15.84 -5.42
N LYS A 140 -16.38 17.07 -5.92
CA LYS A 140 -16.92 17.45 -7.23
C LYS A 140 -16.29 16.68 -8.40
N CYS A 141 -15.07 16.19 -8.23
CA CYS A 141 -14.36 15.39 -9.25
C CYS A 141 -14.87 13.95 -9.37
N ILE A 142 -15.76 13.47 -8.51
CA ILE A 142 -16.40 12.15 -8.64
C ILE A 142 -17.15 12.12 -9.98
N PRO A 143 -16.96 11.07 -10.83
CA PRO A 143 -17.60 10.99 -12.13
C PRO A 143 -19.12 11.09 -12.03
N GLN A 144 -19.74 11.87 -12.93
CA GLN A 144 -21.17 12.17 -12.93
C GLN A 144 -22.04 10.92 -12.93
N LYS A 145 -21.63 9.86 -13.64
CA LYS A 145 -22.32 8.56 -13.67
C LYS A 145 -22.56 7.93 -12.30
N PHE A 146 -21.73 8.25 -11.30
CA PHE A 146 -21.93 7.81 -9.92
C PHE A 146 -22.77 8.83 -9.15
N GLN A 147 -22.52 10.14 -9.32
CA GLN A 147 -23.28 11.18 -8.63
C GLN A 147 -24.78 11.10 -8.92
N GLU A 148 -25.16 10.76 -10.17
CA GLU A 148 -26.56 10.60 -10.59
C GLU A 148 -27.27 9.39 -9.95
N LYS A 149 -26.52 8.43 -9.44
CA LYS A 149 -27.05 7.25 -8.77
C LYS A 149 -27.07 7.37 -7.25
N MET A 150 -26.51 8.44 -6.70
CA MET A 150 -26.50 8.68 -5.25
C MET A 150 -27.88 9.09 -4.76
N GLU A 151 -28.33 8.48 -3.67
CA GLU A 151 -29.59 8.82 -3.00
C GLU A 151 -29.34 9.79 -1.85
N TYR A 152 -30.12 10.85 -1.75
CA TYR A 152 -30.06 11.77 -0.63
C TYR A 152 -30.67 11.14 0.63
N ARG A 153 -29.90 11.09 1.73
CA ARG A 153 -30.28 10.47 3.01
C ARG A 153 -30.65 11.48 4.09
N GLY A 154 -30.36 12.76 3.87
CA GLY A 154 -30.66 13.83 4.81
C GLY A 154 -29.52 14.80 5.01
N SER A 155 -29.77 15.82 5.83
CA SER A 155 -28.77 16.83 6.20
C SER A 155 -29.05 17.42 7.58
N PHE A 156 -28.01 18.00 8.17
CA PHE A 156 -28.06 18.68 9.44
C PHE A 156 -26.94 19.73 9.51
N ASP A 157 -27.01 20.61 10.51
CA ASP A 157 -25.93 21.54 10.80
C ASP A 157 -25.10 21.03 11.99
N MET A 158 -23.78 21.14 11.87
CA MET A 158 -22.82 20.65 12.86
C MET A 158 -21.89 21.78 13.30
N ASN A 159 -21.69 21.91 14.60
CA ASN A 159 -20.63 22.75 15.15
C ASN A 159 -19.26 22.08 14.87
N LEU A 160 -18.35 22.77 14.20
CA LEU A 160 -17.00 22.28 13.90
C LEU A 160 -15.96 22.94 14.79
N CYS A 161 -15.83 24.25 14.64
CA CYS A 161 -14.79 25.06 15.26
C CYS A 161 -15.06 25.39 16.72
N SER A 162 -14.03 25.87 17.43
CA SER A 162 -14.15 26.35 18.79
C SER A 162 -15.00 27.64 18.96
N ASP A 163 -15.33 28.31 17.84
CA ASP A 163 -16.14 29.53 17.81
C ASP A 163 -17.65 29.29 17.75
N GLY A 164 -18.08 28.04 17.66
CA GLY A 164 -19.49 27.66 17.60
C GLY A 164 -20.17 27.86 16.26
N LYS A 165 -19.44 28.21 15.18
CA LYS A 165 -20.00 28.30 13.82
C LYS A 165 -20.55 26.94 13.37
N GLN A 166 -21.76 26.97 12.81
CA GLN A 166 -22.43 25.80 12.26
C GLN A 166 -22.05 25.61 10.80
N TYR A 167 -21.86 24.34 10.43
CA TYR A 167 -21.52 23.91 9.07
C TYR A 167 -22.53 22.87 8.60
N TYR A 168 -23.03 23.05 7.40
CA TYR A 168 -23.91 22.10 6.75
C TYR A 168 -23.21 20.75 6.56
N VAL A 169 -23.94 19.65 6.81
CA VAL A 169 -23.53 18.27 6.51
C VAL A 169 -24.65 17.59 5.75
N GLY A 170 -24.44 17.32 4.47
CA GLY A 170 -25.32 16.48 3.66
C GLY A 170 -24.81 15.06 3.58
N ILE A 171 -25.70 14.10 3.41
CA ILE A 171 -25.38 12.67 3.26
C ILE A 171 -26.00 12.15 1.98
N MET A 172 -25.15 11.67 1.08
CA MET A 172 -25.55 10.95 -0.13
C MET A 172 -25.12 9.50 0.00
N GLU A 173 -25.96 8.54 -0.40
CA GLU A 173 -25.67 7.10 -0.30
C GLU A 173 -25.65 6.45 -1.67
N TYR A 174 -24.73 5.51 -1.87
CA TYR A 174 -24.64 4.62 -3.02
C TYR A 174 -24.37 3.19 -2.55
N GLN A 175 -24.92 2.18 -3.21
CA GLN A 175 -24.74 0.79 -2.83
C GLN A 175 -24.23 -0.02 -4.02
N GLU A 176 -23.20 -0.83 -3.78
CA GLU A 176 -22.62 -1.75 -4.76
C GLU A 176 -21.88 -2.90 -4.06
N ASP A 177 -21.97 -4.10 -4.60
CA ASP A 177 -21.21 -5.29 -4.14
C ASP A 177 -21.35 -5.62 -2.64
N GLY A 178 -22.53 -5.35 -2.05
CA GLY A 178 -22.80 -5.58 -0.63
C GLY A 178 -22.18 -4.53 0.32
N VAL A 179 -21.62 -3.46 -0.22
CA VAL A 179 -21.06 -2.33 0.53
C VAL A 179 -21.95 -1.11 0.36
N VAL A 180 -22.18 -0.39 1.47
CA VAL A 180 -22.87 0.90 1.47
C VAL A 180 -21.81 2.00 1.49
N TYR A 181 -21.89 2.94 0.56
CA TYR A 181 -21.01 4.11 0.45
C TYR A 181 -21.78 5.37 0.83
N ASP A 182 -21.39 6.00 1.93
CA ASP A 182 -21.92 7.30 2.38
C ASP A 182 -20.95 8.42 1.98
N PHE A 183 -21.44 9.42 1.28
CA PHE A 183 -20.68 10.58 0.84
C PHE A 183 -21.06 11.79 1.68
N ILE A 184 -20.08 12.38 2.36
CA ILE A 184 -20.28 13.62 3.12
C ILE A 184 -20.26 14.79 2.15
N ASP A 185 -21.41 15.46 2.01
CA ASP A 185 -21.62 16.55 1.09
C ASP A 185 -21.48 17.90 1.79
N ASN A 186 -20.60 18.75 1.25
CA ASN A 186 -20.41 20.14 1.63
C ASN A 186 -19.65 20.89 0.55
N ASP A 187 -20.31 21.87 -0.07
CA ASP A 187 -19.71 22.64 -1.16
C ASP A 187 -18.53 23.52 -0.72
N GLU A 188 -18.53 24.00 0.53
CA GLU A 188 -17.42 24.83 1.06
C GLU A 188 -16.10 24.06 1.06
N PHE A 189 -16.12 22.75 1.37
CA PHE A 189 -14.92 21.93 1.53
C PHE A 189 -14.58 21.02 0.34
N PHE A 190 -15.59 20.58 -0.45
CA PHE A 190 -15.38 19.51 -1.43
C PHE A 190 -15.70 19.89 -2.87
N SER A 191 -16.22 21.11 -3.14
CA SER A 191 -16.63 21.51 -4.48
C SER A 191 -15.49 21.98 -5.39
N TRP A 192 -14.29 22.18 -4.88
CA TRP A 192 -13.16 22.73 -5.60
C TRP A 192 -11.86 21.95 -5.41
N GLY A 193 -11.00 22.01 -6.43
CA GLY A 193 -9.68 21.38 -6.40
C GLY A 193 -9.68 19.86 -6.52
N ASN A 194 -8.52 19.29 -6.32
CA ASN A 194 -8.30 17.86 -6.18
C ASN A 194 -8.56 17.43 -4.73
N PRO A 195 -8.70 16.13 -4.44
CA PRO A 195 -8.82 15.62 -3.06
C PRO A 195 -7.75 16.16 -2.12
N TYR A 196 -6.52 16.29 -2.62
CA TYR A 196 -5.38 16.86 -1.90
C TYR A 196 -4.87 18.10 -2.62
N THR A 197 -4.66 19.19 -1.87
CA THR A 197 -4.19 20.47 -2.39
C THR A 197 -2.94 20.95 -1.65
N ASN A 198 -3.13 21.63 -0.55
CA ASN A 198 -2.08 22.10 0.36
C ASN A 198 -2.62 22.07 1.80
N LEU A 199 -1.73 22.07 2.79
CA LEU A 199 -2.14 21.93 4.19
C LEU A 199 -3.01 23.11 4.71
N ILE A 200 -2.93 24.30 4.09
CA ILE A 200 -3.77 25.45 4.50
C ILE A 200 -5.23 25.12 4.29
N ASP A 201 -5.55 24.50 3.15
CA ASP A 201 -6.91 24.14 2.75
C ASP A 201 -7.31 22.75 3.24
N ASP A 202 -6.35 21.82 3.28
CA ASP A 202 -6.60 20.41 3.61
C ASP A 202 -6.82 20.22 5.13
N ILE A 203 -6.19 21.00 6.01
CA ILE A 203 -6.42 20.92 7.46
C ILE A 203 -7.87 21.23 7.82
N PRO A 204 -8.49 22.36 7.42
CA PRO A 204 -9.92 22.61 7.63
C PRO A 204 -10.81 21.51 7.06
N LYS A 205 -10.54 21.12 5.81
CA LYS A 205 -11.29 20.10 5.06
C LYS A 205 -11.36 18.78 5.82
N PHE A 206 -10.22 18.26 6.30
CA PHE A 206 -10.17 16.97 6.96
C PHE A 206 -10.51 17.02 8.45
N CYS A 207 -10.37 18.15 9.13
CA CYS A 207 -11.01 18.39 10.43
C CYS A 207 -12.53 18.28 10.31
N TYR A 208 -13.11 18.96 9.31
CA TYR A 208 -14.54 18.89 9.03
C TYR A 208 -14.97 17.47 8.69
N PHE A 209 -14.32 16.82 7.72
CA PHE A 209 -14.65 15.48 7.25
C PHE A 209 -14.66 14.45 8.39
N ALA A 210 -13.60 14.42 9.20
CA ALA A 210 -13.47 13.46 10.30
C ALA A 210 -14.60 13.58 11.33
N LYS A 211 -15.03 14.81 11.65
CA LYS A 211 -16.14 15.05 12.58
C LYS A 211 -17.49 14.77 11.94
N ALA A 212 -17.68 15.21 10.68
CA ALA A 212 -18.92 15.02 9.94
C ALA A 212 -19.23 13.54 9.67
N ALA A 213 -18.22 12.71 9.42
CA ALA A 213 -18.39 11.28 9.25
C ALA A 213 -19.01 10.60 10.49
N LEU A 214 -18.53 10.93 11.69
CA LEU A 214 -19.13 10.42 12.93
C LEU A 214 -20.54 11.00 13.19
N ALA A 215 -20.73 12.28 12.92
CA ALA A 215 -22.03 12.93 13.07
C ALA A 215 -23.07 12.32 12.11
N ALA A 216 -22.66 11.97 10.88
CA ALA A 216 -23.50 11.30 9.90
C ALA A 216 -23.92 9.90 10.36
N LEU A 217 -23.01 9.09 10.92
CA LEU A 217 -23.33 7.79 11.50
C LEU A 217 -24.38 7.92 12.62
N ASN A 218 -24.21 8.91 13.48
CA ASN A 218 -25.14 9.19 14.57
C ASN A 218 -26.51 9.66 14.05
N TYR A 219 -26.54 10.53 13.04
CA TYR A 219 -27.76 11.00 12.37
C TYR A 219 -28.53 9.86 11.69
N LEU A 220 -27.82 8.92 11.04
CA LEU A 220 -28.41 7.75 10.40
C LEU A 220 -28.82 6.65 11.38
N ASN A 221 -28.60 6.83 12.69
CA ASN A 221 -28.81 5.82 13.73
C ASN A 221 -28.09 4.49 13.41
N TRP A 222 -26.90 4.55 12.80
CA TRP A 222 -26.11 3.39 12.49
C TRP A 222 -24.85 3.36 13.37
N THR A 223 -24.84 2.45 14.35
CA THR A 223 -23.77 2.31 15.34
C THR A 223 -22.87 1.15 14.95
N PRO A 224 -21.65 1.39 14.45
CA PRO A 224 -20.70 0.34 14.13
C PRO A 224 -20.07 -0.29 15.37
N ASP A 225 -19.71 -1.58 15.31
CA ASP A 225 -18.82 -2.18 16.31
C ASP A 225 -17.41 -1.57 16.21
N VAL A 226 -16.96 -1.27 14.99
CA VAL A 226 -15.64 -0.70 14.71
C VAL A 226 -15.74 0.50 13.77
N VAL A 227 -15.02 1.56 14.11
CA VAL A 227 -14.71 2.67 13.18
C VAL A 227 -13.25 2.52 12.74
N HIS A 228 -13.06 2.24 11.44
CA HIS A 228 -11.76 2.02 10.84
C HIS A 228 -11.34 3.23 9.99
N CYS A 229 -10.36 3.97 10.48
CA CYS A 229 -9.88 5.23 9.90
C CYS A 229 -8.62 4.99 9.06
N HIS A 230 -8.44 5.79 8.02
CA HIS A 230 -7.32 5.63 7.09
C HIS A 230 -6.51 6.92 6.93
N ASP A 231 -5.21 6.85 7.25
CA ASP A 231 -4.22 7.93 7.18
C ASP A 231 -4.59 9.19 8.00
N TRP A 232 -3.78 10.25 7.85
CA TRP A 232 -3.91 11.48 8.62
C TRP A 232 -5.24 12.22 8.39
N GLN A 233 -5.84 12.05 7.22
CA GLN A 233 -7.10 12.69 6.85
C GLN A 233 -8.29 12.24 7.71
N ALA A 234 -8.23 11.03 8.23
CA ALA A 234 -9.23 10.50 9.15
C ALA A 234 -8.70 10.31 10.60
N ALA A 235 -7.45 10.72 10.86
CA ALA A 235 -6.81 10.46 12.15
C ALA A 235 -7.41 11.20 13.34
N LEU A 236 -8.21 12.23 13.13
CA LEU A 236 -8.94 12.89 14.23
C LEU A 236 -10.18 12.11 14.70
N VAL A 237 -10.66 11.13 13.93
CA VAL A 237 -11.84 10.32 14.31
C VAL A 237 -11.66 9.63 15.65
N PRO A 238 -10.55 8.92 15.96
CA PRO A 238 -10.34 8.32 17.28
C PRO A 238 -10.38 9.33 18.43
N LEU A 239 -9.89 10.57 18.22
CA LEU A 239 -9.97 11.63 19.21
C LEU A 239 -11.41 12.08 19.40
N TYR A 240 -12.16 12.33 18.33
CA TYR A 240 -13.56 12.72 18.40
C TYR A 240 -14.42 11.67 19.09
N LEU A 241 -14.20 10.38 18.86
CA LEU A 241 -14.91 9.30 19.57
C LEU A 241 -14.75 9.38 21.09
N ARG A 242 -13.62 9.85 21.59
CA ARG A 242 -13.28 9.91 23.02
C ARG A 242 -13.41 11.32 23.62
N THR A 243 -13.84 12.30 22.83
CA THR A 243 -14.07 13.68 23.28
C THR A 243 -15.48 14.14 22.94
N CYS A 244 -15.75 14.49 21.69
CA CYS A 244 -17.02 15.10 21.26
C CYS A 244 -18.18 14.10 21.18
N PHE A 245 -17.92 12.80 20.97
CA PHE A 245 -18.93 11.76 20.76
C PHE A 245 -18.97 10.71 21.87
N GLN A 246 -18.20 10.87 22.96
CA GLN A 246 -18.08 9.86 24.03
C GLN A 246 -19.42 9.43 24.64
N ASP A 247 -20.38 10.35 24.72
CA ASP A 247 -21.69 10.15 25.32
C ASP A 247 -22.78 9.77 24.30
N THR A 248 -22.40 9.49 23.05
CA THR A 248 -23.28 9.02 21.98
C THR A 248 -23.11 7.51 21.74
N ASP A 249 -24.07 6.90 21.03
CA ASP A 249 -23.97 5.48 20.69
C ASP A 249 -22.74 5.20 19.80
N VAL A 250 -22.44 6.07 18.86
CA VAL A 250 -21.24 5.96 18.00
C VAL A 250 -19.94 6.04 18.81
N GLY A 251 -19.95 6.78 19.93
CA GLY A 251 -18.79 6.90 20.83
C GLY A 251 -18.38 5.58 21.50
N ARG A 252 -19.24 4.55 21.50
CA ARG A 252 -18.93 3.20 22.03
C ARG A 252 -18.08 2.37 21.06
N ALA A 253 -18.00 2.76 19.79
CA ALA A 253 -17.25 2.03 18.78
C ALA A 253 -15.76 1.91 19.13
N ILE A 254 -15.18 0.79 18.76
CA ILE A 254 -13.73 0.55 18.80
C ILE A 254 -13.09 1.24 17.60
N SER A 255 -12.02 1.99 17.83
CA SER A 255 -11.29 2.66 16.75
C SER A 255 -10.07 1.88 16.27
N VAL A 256 -9.96 1.73 14.96
CA VAL A 256 -8.78 1.22 14.26
C VAL A 256 -8.25 2.32 13.34
N LEU A 257 -6.94 2.53 13.30
CA LEU A 257 -6.29 3.48 12.40
C LEU A 257 -5.28 2.74 11.54
N THR A 258 -5.46 2.76 10.21
CA THR A 258 -4.46 2.25 9.26
C THR A 258 -3.56 3.38 8.77
N ILE A 259 -2.24 3.17 8.88
CA ILE A 259 -1.20 4.02 8.32
C ILE A 259 -0.77 3.41 6.98
N HIS A 260 -1.17 4.04 5.85
CA HIS A 260 -0.74 3.63 4.51
C HIS A 260 0.62 4.21 4.15
N ASN A 261 0.90 5.45 4.58
CA ASN A 261 2.21 6.07 4.37
C ASN A 261 2.50 7.09 5.48
N LEU A 262 3.42 6.74 6.38
CA LEU A 262 3.79 7.55 7.53
C LEU A 262 4.41 8.91 7.18
N LYS A 263 4.90 9.09 5.94
CA LYS A 263 5.42 10.37 5.46
C LYS A 263 4.39 11.49 5.51
N PHE A 264 3.10 11.16 5.40
CA PHE A 264 2.01 12.14 5.42
C PHE A 264 1.31 12.10 6.79
N GLN A 265 1.41 13.18 7.55
CA GLN A 265 1.01 13.18 8.96
C GLN A 265 0.00 14.28 9.34
N GLY A 266 -0.29 15.23 8.43
CA GLY A 266 -1.13 16.38 8.77
C GLY A 266 -0.48 17.26 9.84
N ILE A 267 0.80 17.58 9.68
CA ILE A 267 1.54 18.50 10.57
C ILE A 267 1.30 19.92 10.12
N TYR A 268 0.77 20.74 11.01
CA TYR A 268 0.51 22.14 10.72
C TYR A 268 0.45 22.98 12.00
N ASP A 269 0.35 24.31 11.85
CA ASP A 269 0.24 25.26 12.97
C ASP A 269 -0.76 24.78 14.03
N ARG A 270 -0.30 24.66 15.27
CA ARG A 270 -1.07 24.13 16.41
C ARG A 270 -2.38 24.88 16.62
N LYS A 271 -2.35 26.25 16.56
CA LYS A 271 -3.54 27.06 16.81
C LYS A 271 -4.59 26.88 15.72
N LYS A 272 -4.14 26.67 14.46
CA LYS A 272 -5.04 26.40 13.33
C LYS A 272 -5.70 25.04 13.46
N ILE A 273 -4.93 23.98 13.78
CA ILE A 273 -5.51 22.64 14.01
C ILE A 273 -6.45 22.70 15.22
N GLN A 274 -6.07 23.36 16.32
CA GLN A 274 -6.92 23.50 17.50
C GLN A 274 -8.23 24.22 17.19
N TYR A 275 -8.16 25.32 16.46
CA TYR A 275 -9.34 26.08 16.04
C TYR A 275 -10.28 25.23 15.16
N TRP A 276 -9.74 24.65 14.06
CA TRP A 276 -10.56 23.91 13.10
C TRP A 276 -11.09 22.57 13.62
N SER A 277 -10.33 21.88 14.47
CA SER A 277 -10.79 20.62 15.05
C SER A 277 -11.85 20.81 16.14
N GLY A 278 -11.85 21.96 16.84
CA GLY A 278 -12.69 22.16 18.02
C GLY A 278 -12.42 21.18 19.16
N LEU A 279 -11.26 20.51 19.13
CA LEU A 279 -10.84 19.57 20.16
C LEU A 279 -10.43 20.29 21.45
N PRO A 280 -10.65 19.70 22.62
CA PRO A 280 -10.28 20.30 23.90
C PRO A 280 -8.76 20.44 24.08
N ASP A 281 -8.35 21.46 24.86
CA ASP A 281 -6.94 21.82 25.05
C ASP A 281 -6.08 20.67 25.57
N TYR A 282 -6.64 19.77 26.37
CA TYR A 282 -5.89 18.70 27.00
C TYR A 282 -5.31 17.66 26.01
N VAL A 283 -5.87 17.55 24.77
CA VAL A 283 -5.29 16.66 23.74
C VAL A 283 -4.07 17.28 23.07
N PHE A 284 -3.84 18.60 23.21
CA PHE A 284 -2.69 19.31 22.65
C PHE A 284 -1.49 19.27 23.60
N ASN A 285 -1.01 18.07 23.90
CA ASN A 285 0.16 17.80 24.73
C ASN A 285 1.19 16.97 23.97
N LYS A 286 2.41 16.82 24.54
CA LYS A 286 3.56 16.14 23.89
C LYS A 286 3.33 14.65 23.60
N ASP A 287 2.49 13.99 24.38
CA ASP A 287 2.22 12.55 24.27
C ASP A 287 1.07 12.25 23.28
N CYS A 288 0.40 13.31 22.76
CA CYS A 288 -0.70 13.19 21.83
C CYS A 288 -0.46 14.04 20.56
N MET A 289 -1.02 15.26 20.50
CA MET A 289 -1.03 16.01 19.23
C MET A 289 0.18 16.93 19.01
N ILE A 290 0.95 17.28 20.03
CA ILE A 290 2.06 18.23 19.87
C ILE A 290 3.25 17.56 19.16
N GLN A 291 3.63 18.11 18.00
CA GLN A 291 4.82 17.73 17.26
C GLN A 291 6.06 18.49 17.76
N ASN A 292 5.90 19.82 17.88
CA ASN A 292 6.90 20.73 18.42
C ASN A 292 6.18 21.93 19.06
N TRP A 293 6.88 22.96 19.47
CA TRP A 293 6.27 24.11 20.17
C TRP A 293 5.30 24.94 19.29
N LEU A 294 5.44 24.89 17.94
CA LEU A 294 4.58 25.59 16.97
C LEU A 294 3.49 24.70 16.38
N ASP A 295 3.81 23.44 16.10
CA ASP A 295 3.01 22.56 15.27
C ASP A 295 2.34 21.43 16.06
N ALA A 296 1.16 21.04 15.61
CA ALA A 296 0.47 19.83 15.98
C ALA A 296 0.49 18.83 14.81
N ASN A 297 0.30 17.55 15.13
CA ASN A 297 0.35 16.42 14.21
C ASN A 297 -0.93 15.59 14.38
N MET A 298 -1.77 15.57 13.34
CA MET A 298 -3.06 14.89 13.38
C MET A 298 -2.88 13.37 13.46
N LEU A 299 -1.95 12.80 12.69
CA LEU A 299 -1.69 11.35 12.71
C LEU A 299 -1.15 10.89 14.06
N LYS A 300 -0.25 11.65 14.68
CA LYS A 300 0.26 11.38 16.04
C LYS A 300 -0.87 11.28 17.06
N GLY A 301 -1.81 12.25 17.03
CA GLY A 301 -3.01 12.23 17.87
C GLY A 301 -3.88 10.99 17.61
N GLY A 302 -4.10 10.65 16.34
CA GLY A 302 -4.84 9.46 15.94
C GLY A 302 -4.21 8.17 16.48
N ILE A 303 -2.89 8.03 16.37
CA ILE A 303 -2.14 6.89 16.95
C ILE A 303 -2.35 6.82 18.46
N ALA A 304 -2.26 7.93 19.18
CA ALA A 304 -2.42 7.97 20.64
C ALA A 304 -3.81 7.46 21.07
N TYR A 305 -4.87 7.88 20.39
CA TYR A 305 -6.27 7.64 20.78
C TYR A 305 -6.89 6.37 20.17
N SER A 306 -6.29 5.76 19.14
CA SER A 306 -6.80 4.53 18.53
C SER A 306 -6.67 3.33 19.46
N ASN A 307 -7.66 2.44 19.45
CA ASN A 307 -7.60 1.17 20.16
C ASN A 307 -6.61 0.20 19.48
N LYS A 308 -6.54 0.23 18.14
CA LYS A 308 -5.59 -0.54 17.33
C LYS A 308 -5.02 0.34 16.22
N VAL A 309 -3.75 0.17 15.91
CA VAL A 309 -3.09 0.80 14.78
C VAL A 309 -2.64 -0.30 13.84
N THR A 310 -3.01 -0.20 12.57
CA THR A 310 -2.52 -1.13 11.56
C THR A 310 -1.65 -0.40 10.54
N THR A 311 -0.79 -1.15 9.87
CA THR A 311 -0.12 -0.69 8.67
C THR A 311 -0.06 -1.81 7.63
N VAL A 312 0.39 -1.51 6.45
CA VAL A 312 0.12 -2.28 5.23
C VAL A 312 1.18 -3.35 4.90
N SER A 313 2.06 -3.67 5.84
CA SER A 313 2.95 -4.84 5.79
C SER A 313 3.61 -5.10 7.16
N ASN A 314 4.07 -6.33 7.39
CA ASN A 314 4.74 -6.69 8.64
C ASN A 314 6.11 -6.01 8.76
N THR A 315 6.88 -6.02 7.68
CA THR A 315 8.19 -5.33 7.65
C THR A 315 8.02 -3.84 7.89
N TYR A 316 7.03 -3.19 7.25
CA TYR A 316 6.80 -1.76 7.45
C TYR A 316 6.34 -1.44 8.88
N ALA A 317 5.55 -2.30 9.53
CA ALA A 317 5.18 -2.13 10.94
C ALA A 317 6.42 -2.09 11.86
N TRP A 318 7.47 -2.81 11.50
CA TRP A 318 8.76 -2.76 12.21
C TRP A 318 9.58 -1.53 11.78
N GLU A 319 9.70 -1.25 10.47
CA GLU A 319 10.51 -0.15 9.92
C GLU A 319 10.09 1.21 10.49
N ILE A 320 8.78 1.51 10.56
CA ILE A 320 8.28 2.81 11.06
C ILE A 320 8.58 3.07 12.54
N GLN A 321 9.02 2.08 13.29
CA GLN A 321 9.48 2.22 14.67
C GLN A 321 10.98 2.52 14.78
N THR A 322 11.70 2.59 13.65
CA THR A 322 13.12 2.96 13.59
C THR A 322 13.28 4.45 13.28
N GLU A 323 14.42 5.04 13.63
CA GLU A 323 14.67 6.46 13.34
C GLU A 323 14.77 6.73 11.83
N GLU A 324 15.20 5.73 11.04
CA GLU A 324 15.38 5.85 9.59
C GLU A 324 14.05 5.97 8.84
N TYR A 325 13.00 5.23 9.27
CA TYR A 325 11.71 5.16 8.59
C TYR A 325 10.55 5.76 9.39
N GLY A 326 10.81 6.19 10.62
CA GLY A 326 9.78 6.66 11.55
C GLY A 326 9.29 8.08 11.31
N GLU A 327 9.86 8.82 10.34
CA GLU A 327 9.44 10.16 9.93
C GLU A 327 9.20 11.12 11.13
N GLY A 328 10.07 11.00 12.16
CA GLY A 328 9.96 11.77 13.40
C GLY A 328 8.94 11.25 14.42
N LEU A 329 8.30 10.10 14.18
CA LEU A 329 7.36 9.46 15.10
C LEU A 329 7.88 8.12 15.67
N ALA A 330 9.14 7.75 15.44
CA ALA A 330 9.69 6.46 15.86
C ALA A 330 9.49 6.19 17.36
N GLU A 331 9.83 7.15 18.24
CA GLU A 331 9.64 7.03 19.68
C GLU A 331 8.17 6.86 20.06
N HIS A 332 7.29 7.66 19.46
CA HIS A 332 5.85 7.61 19.68
C HIS A 332 5.25 6.25 19.24
N LEU A 333 5.70 5.72 18.11
CA LEU A 333 5.28 4.41 17.62
C LEU A 333 5.80 3.27 18.51
N ARG A 334 7.07 3.33 18.97
CA ARG A 334 7.60 2.35 19.95
C ARG A 334 6.83 2.38 21.26
N TYR A 335 6.45 3.56 21.76
CA TYR A 335 5.62 3.68 22.97
C TYR A 335 4.26 2.99 22.79
N HIS A 336 3.71 3.03 21.59
CA HIS A 336 2.43 2.41 21.23
C HIS A 336 2.54 1.06 20.51
N ASN A 337 3.70 0.38 20.58
CA ASN A 337 3.98 -0.84 19.80
C ASN A 337 2.99 -2.00 20.07
N ASN A 338 2.45 -2.09 21.30
CA ASN A 338 1.50 -3.11 21.71
C ASN A 338 0.19 -3.11 20.91
N LYS A 339 -0.14 -2.01 20.25
CA LYS A 339 -1.33 -1.90 19.40
C LYS A 339 -1.02 -1.83 17.90
N ILE A 340 0.26 -1.88 17.49
CA ILE A 340 0.66 -1.87 16.08
C ILE A 340 0.60 -3.29 15.50
N LEU A 341 0.03 -3.41 14.29
CA LEU A 341 -0.08 -4.67 13.55
C LEU A 341 0.14 -4.40 12.06
N GLY A 342 1.02 -5.16 11.42
CA GLY A 342 1.19 -5.18 9.98
C GLY A 342 0.23 -6.19 9.34
N ILE A 343 -0.52 -5.77 8.30
CA ILE A 343 -1.34 -6.65 7.47
C ILE A 343 -1.04 -6.30 6.02
N VAL A 344 -0.49 -7.25 5.27
CA VAL A 344 -0.16 -7.02 3.85
C VAL A 344 -1.44 -6.85 3.04
N ASN A 345 -1.47 -5.84 2.16
CA ASN A 345 -2.61 -5.64 1.25
C ASN A 345 -2.68 -6.74 0.20
N GLY A 346 -3.90 -7.02 -0.30
CA GLY A 346 -4.13 -7.75 -1.53
C GLY A 346 -4.33 -6.81 -2.73
N ILE A 347 -4.66 -7.39 -3.86
CA ILE A 347 -5.16 -6.68 -5.04
C ILE A 347 -6.58 -7.13 -5.38
N ASP A 348 -7.33 -6.29 -6.09
CA ASP A 348 -8.62 -6.65 -6.66
C ASP A 348 -8.39 -7.58 -7.86
N THR A 349 -8.69 -8.87 -7.69
CA THR A 349 -8.48 -9.90 -8.71
C THR A 349 -9.59 -9.96 -9.77
N ASP A 350 -10.65 -9.18 -9.64
CA ASP A 350 -11.66 -8.99 -10.67
C ASP A 350 -11.17 -7.94 -11.69
N ILE A 351 -10.49 -6.89 -11.20
CA ILE A 351 -9.86 -5.85 -12.04
C ILE A 351 -8.54 -6.35 -12.62
N TRP A 352 -7.65 -6.88 -11.75
CA TRP A 352 -6.30 -7.33 -12.14
C TRP A 352 -6.29 -8.83 -12.45
N ASN A 353 -6.85 -9.23 -13.61
CA ASN A 353 -6.96 -10.61 -14.01
C ASN A 353 -6.65 -10.82 -15.50
N PRO A 354 -5.46 -11.34 -15.85
CA PRO A 354 -5.06 -11.51 -17.25
C PRO A 354 -5.94 -12.48 -18.04
N ALA A 355 -6.75 -13.31 -17.38
CA ALA A 355 -7.70 -14.21 -18.05
C ALA A 355 -8.99 -13.53 -18.54
N THR A 356 -9.31 -12.34 -18.02
CA THR A 356 -10.56 -11.62 -18.34
C THR A 356 -10.35 -10.16 -18.69
N ASP A 357 -9.10 -9.69 -18.71
CA ASP A 357 -8.72 -8.31 -18.93
C ASP A 357 -8.90 -7.90 -20.39
N LYS A 358 -9.92 -7.09 -20.67
CA LYS A 358 -10.29 -6.63 -22.02
C LYS A 358 -9.30 -5.65 -22.67
N LEU A 359 -8.31 -5.20 -21.93
CA LEU A 359 -7.28 -4.26 -22.41
C LEU A 359 -6.10 -4.97 -23.08
N LEU A 360 -6.01 -6.29 -22.95
CA LEU A 360 -4.91 -7.10 -23.45
C LEU A 360 -5.09 -7.49 -24.93
N ALA A 361 -3.98 -7.65 -25.62
CA ALA A 361 -3.97 -8.20 -26.97
C ALA A 361 -4.33 -9.70 -27.02
N ALA A 362 -4.01 -10.44 -25.95
CA ALA A 362 -4.38 -11.82 -25.75
C ALA A 362 -4.59 -12.10 -24.26
N ASP A 363 -5.75 -12.64 -23.90
CA ASP A 363 -6.04 -13.13 -22.55
C ASP A 363 -5.18 -14.35 -22.23
N TYR A 364 -4.82 -14.55 -20.94
CA TYR A 364 -4.08 -15.73 -20.50
C TYR A 364 -4.28 -16.05 -19.03
N ASP A 365 -4.12 -17.32 -18.73
CA ASP A 365 -4.00 -17.89 -17.40
C ASP A 365 -2.60 -18.48 -17.18
N GLU A 366 -2.35 -19.12 -16.05
CA GLU A 366 -1.07 -19.75 -15.73
C GLU A 366 -0.66 -20.86 -16.73
N LYS A 367 -1.61 -21.49 -17.43
CA LYS A 367 -1.34 -22.57 -18.39
C LYS A 367 -0.97 -22.03 -19.78
N SER A 368 -1.49 -20.88 -20.12
CA SER A 368 -1.29 -20.24 -21.43
C SER A 368 -0.31 -19.06 -21.40
N ALA A 369 0.16 -18.66 -20.20
CA ALA A 369 1.00 -17.48 -20.00
C ALA A 369 2.25 -17.45 -20.88
N ILE A 370 3.04 -18.53 -20.90
CA ILE A 370 4.31 -18.58 -21.63
C ILE A 370 4.12 -18.33 -23.13
N LYS A 371 2.99 -18.75 -23.69
CA LYS A 371 2.63 -18.49 -25.08
C LYS A 371 2.05 -17.10 -25.28
N ASN A 372 1.03 -16.73 -24.49
CA ASN A 372 0.22 -15.55 -24.76
C ASN A 372 0.89 -14.23 -24.29
N LYS A 373 1.80 -14.28 -23.29
CA LYS A 373 2.66 -13.13 -22.94
C LYS A 373 3.53 -12.68 -24.11
N LYS A 374 3.95 -13.58 -25.01
CA LYS A 374 4.67 -13.19 -26.23
C LYS A 374 3.84 -12.33 -27.17
N ILE A 375 2.51 -12.60 -27.25
CA ILE A 375 1.58 -11.80 -28.06
C ILE A 375 1.42 -10.40 -27.41
N ASN A 376 1.24 -10.36 -26.10
CA ASN A 376 1.14 -9.10 -25.36
C ASN A 376 2.45 -8.29 -25.39
N LYS A 377 3.60 -8.94 -25.32
CA LYS A 377 4.92 -8.31 -25.47
C LYS A 377 5.07 -7.64 -26.83
N LYS A 378 4.74 -8.37 -27.90
CA LYS A 378 4.75 -7.82 -29.27
C LYS A 378 3.84 -6.60 -29.38
N ALA A 379 2.59 -6.69 -28.90
CA ALA A 379 1.64 -5.59 -28.91
C ALA A 379 2.13 -4.38 -28.09
N LEU A 380 2.77 -4.62 -26.94
CA LEU A 380 3.39 -3.57 -26.13
C LEU A 380 4.52 -2.88 -26.91
N GLN A 381 5.43 -3.63 -27.53
CA GLN A 381 6.53 -3.09 -28.32
C GLN A 381 6.00 -2.23 -29.48
N GLU A 382 5.02 -2.72 -30.24
CA GLU A 382 4.38 -2.00 -31.35
C GLU A 382 3.71 -0.71 -30.87
N SER A 383 2.91 -0.77 -29.79
CA SER A 383 2.16 0.37 -29.28
C SER A 383 3.02 1.49 -28.69
N LEU A 384 4.20 1.15 -28.18
CA LEU A 384 5.13 2.09 -27.56
C LEU A 384 6.31 2.49 -28.46
N GLY A 385 6.35 2.04 -29.71
CA GLY A 385 7.40 2.39 -30.67
C GLY A 385 8.77 1.78 -30.34
N LEU A 386 8.77 0.62 -29.68
CA LEU A 386 9.97 -0.18 -29.45
C LEU A 386 10.23 -1.11 -30.65
N ASP A 387 11.48 -1.54 -30.82
CA ASP A 387 11.80 -2.59 -31.78
C ASP A 387 11.06 -3.88 -31.43
N VAL A 388 10.34 -4.45 -32.38
CA VAL A 388 9.59 -5.69 -32.18
C VAL A 388 10.55 -6.87 -32.24
N ASP A 389 10.87 -7.43 -31.07
CA ASP A 389 11.75 -8.57 -30.94
C ASP A 389 11.37 -9.40 -29.69
N GLU A 390 10.96 -10.66 -29.90
CA GLU A 390 10.59 -11.56 -28.80
C GLU A 390 11.78 -11.98 -27.92
N HIS A 391 13.00 -11.88 -28.45
CA HIS A 391 14.22 -12.28 -27.74
C HIS A 391 14.75 -11.22 -26.79
N LYS A 392 14.37 -9.94 -26.95
CA LYS A 392 14.77 -8.88 -26.02
C LYS A 392 14.01 -9.03 -24.69
N MET A 393 14.68 -8.82 -23.58
CA MET A 393 14.04 -8.74 -22.28
C MET A 393 13.42 -7.35 -22.08
N VAL A 394 12.11 -7.28 -21.82
CA VAL A 394 11.41 -6.03 -21.54
C VAL A 394 11.27 -5.84 -20.02
N ILE A 395 11.86 -4.78 -19.50
CA ILE A 395 11.80 -4.39 -18.10
C ILE A 395 10.83 -3.20 -17.95
N GLY A 396 9.73 -3.39 -17.26
CA GLY A 396 8.75 -2.34 -16.96
C GLY A 396 9.05 -1.61 -15.65
N LEU A 397 8.73 -0.32 -15.58
CA LEU A 397 8.71 0.49 -14.37
C LEU A 397 7.43 1.33 -14.37
N ILE A 398 6.55 1.11 -13.39
CA ILE A 398 5.26 1.81 -13.26
C ILE A 398 5.22 2.48 -11.89
N SER A 399 5.32 3.81 -11.84
CA SER A 399 5.30 4.52 -10.56
C SER A 399 5.06 6.02 -10.70
N ARG A 400 4.76 6.69 -9.58
CA ARG A 400 4.97 8.14 -9.50
C ARG A 400 6.47 8.44 -9.60
N LEU A 401 6.86 9.39 -10.44
CA LEU A 401 8.26 9.71 -10.68
C LEU A 401 8.81 10.62 -9.57
N THR A 402 9.01 10.05 -8.38
CA THR A 402 9.49 10.75 -7.19
C THR A 402 10.70 10.05 -6.58
N ASN A 403 11.44 10.76 -5.74
CA ASN A 403 12.63 10.22 -5.05
C ASN A 403 12.32 8.98 -4.19
N GLN A 404 11.09 8.85 -3.67
CA GLN A 404 10.66 7.66 -2.93
C GLN A 404 10.82 6.38 -3.75
N LYS A 405 10.66 6.44 -5.05
CA LYS A 405 10.61 5.27 -5.94
C LYS A 405 11.98 4.79 -6.42
N GLY A 406 13.07 5.36 -5.91
CA GLY A 406 14.43 4.89 -6.20
C GLY A 406 14.90 5.20 -7.62
N LEU A 407 14.36 6.27 -8.21
CA LEU A 407 14.65 6.62 -9.60
C LEU A 407 16.07 7.17 -9.80
N ASP A 408 16.70 7.63 -8.75
CA ASP A 408 18.13 7.95 -8.70
C ASP A 408 18.98 6.69 -8.96
N LEU A 409 18.66 5.56 -8.29
CA LEU A 409 19.33 4.29 -8.54
C LEU A 409 19.09 3.79 -9.98
N VAL A 410 17.84 3.94 -10.48
CA VAL A 410 17.50 3.56 -11.87
C VAL A 410 18.33 4.37 -12.86
N ASN A 411 18.47 5.66 -12.63
CA ASN A 411 19.26 6.57 -13.44
C ASN A 411 20.72 6.14 -13.55
N ASP A 412 21.31 5.73 -12.42
CA ASP A 412 22.69 5.28 -12.36
C ASP A 412 22.91 3.97 -13.13
N VAL A 413 21.94 3.06 -13.12
CA VAL A 413 22.12 1.72 -13.71
C VAL A 413 21.70 1.63 -15.18
N ILE A 414 20.83 2.50 -15.70
CA ILE A 414 20.37 2.45 -17.09
C ILE A 414 21.54 2.37 -18.08
N PRO A 415 22.61 3.20 -18.01
CA PRO A 415 23.70 3.10 -18.96
C PRO A 415 24.41 1.74 -19.00
N GLY A 416 24.40 1.01 -17.90
CA GLY A 416 25.04 -0.28 -17.77
C GLY A 416 24.16 -1.49 -18.14
N ILE A 417 22.84 -1.36 -18.03
CA ILE A 417 21.89 -2.44 -18.35
C ILE A 417 21.39 -2.42 -19.79
N MET A 418 21.44 -1.24 -20.44
CA MET A 418 21.01 -1.07 -21.83
C MET A 418 22.02 -1.67 -22.78
N ASP A 419 21.62 -2.75 -23.42
CA ASP A 419 22.34 -3.45 -24.49
C ASP A 419 21.37 -3.79 -25.63
N GLU A 420 21.83 -4.56 -26.61
CA GLU A 420 21.03 -4.96 -27.78
C GLU A 420 19.89 -5.94 -27.43
N HIS A 421 19.93 -6.56 -26.24
CA HIS A 421 18.96 -7.55 -25.78
C HIS A 421 17.99 -7.01 -24.72
N THR A 422 18.09 -5.74 -24.33
CA THR A 422 17.31 -5.18 -23.25
C THR A 422 16.45 -4.00 -23.71
N GLN A 423 15.19 -4.03 -23.34
CA GLN A 423 14.26 -2.90 -23.48
C GLN A 423 13.74 -2.45 -22.12
N VAL A 424 13.53 -1.14 -21.97
CA VAL A 424 12.99 -0.54 -20.74
C VAL A 424 11.77 0.31 -21.08
N VAL A 425 10.70 0.13 -20.31
CA VAL A 425 9.48 0.91 -20.43
C VAL A 425 9.19 1.57 -19.08
N VAL A 426 9.12 2.91 -19.07
CA VAL A 426 8.76 3.70 -17.89
C VAL A 426 7.40 4.31 -18.10
N LEU A 427 6.46 4.07 -17.17
CA LEU A 427 5.15 4.71 -17.11
C LEU A 427 5.02 5.50 -15.81
N GLY A 428 4.74 6.78 -15.90
CA GLY A 428 4.45 7.62 -14.75
C GLY A 428 4.66 9.11 -14.99
N THR A 429 4.36 9.89 -13.97
CA THR A 429 4.60 11.34 -13.94
C THR A 429 5.01 11.77 -12.53
N GLY A 430 5.71 12.89 -12.41
CA GLY A 430 6.16 13.40 -11.10
C GLY A 430 7.19 14.53 -11.20
N ASP A 431 8.34 14.34 -10.57
CA ASP A 431 9.40 15.35 -10.53
C ASP A 431 10.02 15.54 -11.90
N SER A 432 10.06 16.76 -12.38
CA SER A 432 10.52 17.12 -13.73
C SER A 432 11.96 16.64 -14.04
N GLN A 433 12.81 16.52 -13.04
CA GLN A 433 14.15 15.97 -13.21
C GLN A 433 14.12 14.54 -13.73
N TYR A 434 13.26 13.66 -13.17
CA TYR A 434 13.14 12.27 -13.61
C TYR A 434 12.45 12.18 -14.97
N GLU A 435 11.37 12.94 -15.18
CA GLU A 435 10.70 12.99 -16.47
C GLU A 435 11.66 13.38 -17.61
N ASN A 436 12.46 14.43 -17.42
CA ASN A 436 13.42 14.90 -18.41
C ASN A 436 14.55 13.88 -18.65
N THR A 437 15.00 13.20 -17.59
CA THR A 437 16.04 12.18 -17.72
C THR A 437 15.55 10.97 -18.50
N PHE A 438 14.31 10.50 -18.25
CA PHE A 438 13.76 9.38 -19.02
C PHE A 438 13.50 9.74 -20.48
N ARG A 439 13.04 10.97 -20.80
CA ARG A 439 12.96 11.46 -22.18
C ARG A 439 14.33 11.53 -22.86
N TYR A 440 15.39 11.87 -22.11
CA TYR A 440 16.75 11.80 -22.63
C TYR A 440 17.14 10.35 -22.98
N TYR A 441 16.85 9.37 -22.14
CA TYR A 441 17.15 7.96 -22.43
C TYR A 441 16.32 7.42 -23.60
N GLU A 442 15.07 7.78 -23.73
CA GLU A 442 14.25 7.44 -24.89
C GLU A 442 14.89 7.93 -26.21
N ASN A 443 15.38 9.16 -26.23
CA ASN A 443 16.09 9.70 -27.39
C ASN A 443 17.43 9.01 -27.65
N LYS A 444 18.15 8.62 -26.58
CA LYS A 444 19.47 7.98 -26.66
C LYS A 444 19.38 6.52 -27.11
N TYR A 445 18.38 5.79 -26.63
CA TYR A 445 18.20 4.34 -26.86
C TYR A 445 16.94 4.08 -27.68
N LYS A 446 16.83 4.75 -28.84
CA LYS A 446 15.67 4.61 -29.75
C LYS A 446 15.39 3.13 -30.06
N GLY A 447 14.11 2.73 -30.00
CA GLY A 447 13.69 1.34 -30.19
C GLY A 447 13.90 0.43 -28.98
N ASN A 448 14.68 0.86 -27.96
CA ASN A 448 14.95 0.06 -26.76
C ASN A 448 14.52 0.73 -25.45
N PHE A 449 14.14 2.01 -25.47
CA PHE A 449 13.65 2.72 -24.28
C PHE A 449 12.40 3.52 -24.63
N CYS A 450 11.35 3.40 -23.80
CA CYS A 450 10.14 4.22 -23.89
C CYS A 450 9.89 4.93 -22.56
N ALA A 451 9.69 6.26 -22.60
CA ALA A 451 9.31 7.10 -21.49
C ALA A 451 7.86 7.60 -21.66
N TYR A 452 6.88 6.80 -21.25
CA TYR A 452 5.48 7.20 -21.27
C TYR A 452 5.15 8.09 -20.07
N ILE A 453 5.37 9.40 -20.23
CA ILE A 453 5.22 10.38 -19.14
C ILE A 453 3.77 10.84 -19.02
N ALA A 454 2.94 9.99 -18.40
CA ALA A 454 1.54 10.26 -18.09
C ALA A 454 1.02 9.28 -17.02
N TYR A 455 -0.13 9.59 -16.43
CA TYR A 455 -0.96 8.59 -15.76
C TYR A 455 -1.89 7.93 -16.79
N ASN A 456 -1.75 6.64 -17.00
CA ASN A 456 -2.60 5.89 -17.93
C ASN A 456 -2.75 4.43 -17.47
N GLU A 457 -3.93 4.10 -16.96
CA GLU A 457 -4.21 2.77 -16.41
C GLU A 457 -4.24 1.69 -17.51
N ASN A 458 -4.76 2.00 -18.71
CA ASN A 458 -4.79 1.05 -19.83
C ASN A 458 -3.36 0.67 -20.26
N VAL A 459 -2.45 1.65 -20.31
CA VAL A 459 -1.03 1.38 -20.63
C VAL A 459 -0.38 0.55 -19.51
N ALA A 460 -0.77 0.76 -18.24
CA ALA A 460 -0.26 -0.03 -17.14
C ALA A 460 -0.61 -1.52 -17.27
N HIS A 461 -1.86 -1.86 -17.62
CA HIS A 461 -2.29 -3.24 -17.90
C HIS A 461 -1.45 -3.89 -19.01
N ASN A 462 -1.22 -3.16 -20.11
CA ASN A 462 -0.41 -3.65 -21.22
C ASN A 462 1.07 -3.84 -20.82
N ILE A 463 1.63 -2.98 -19.98
CA ILE A 463 3.00 -3.15 -19.47
C ILE A 463 3.08 -4.39 -18.57
N TYR A 464 2.16 -4.59 -17.61
CA TYR A 464 2.16 -5.79 -16.78
C TYR A 464 2.06 -7.08 -17.61
N ALA A 465 1.23 -7.08 -18.64
CA ALA A 465 1.05 -8.25 -19.51
C ALA A 465 2.24 -8.49 -20.47
N GLY A 466 2.84 -7.41 -20.98
CA GLY A 466 3.86 -7.48 -22.03
C GLY A 466 5.31 -7.46 -21.53
N CYS A 467 5.61 -6.93 -20.34
CA CYS A 467 6.98 -6.98 -19.82
C CYS A 467 7.34 -8.37 -19.25
N ASP A 468 8.64 -8.69 -19.26
CA ASP A 468 9.19 -9.91 -18.67
C ASP A 468 9.47 -9.71 -17.18
N ALA A 469 9.98 -8.53 -16.80
CA ALA A 469 10.25 -8.16 -15.42
C ALA A 469 9.67 -6.78 -15.08
N LEU A 470 9.35 -6.57 -13.80
CA LEU A 470 8.93 -5.27 -13.28
C LEU A 470 9.89 -4.77 -12.20
N LEU A 471 10.39 -3.55 -12.36
CA LEU A 471 11.37 -2.92 -11.48
C LEU A 471 10.70 -2.04 -10.42
N VAL A 472 10.95 -2.33 -9.13
CA VAL A 472 10.41 -1.56 -7.98
C VAL A 472 11.52 -1.30 -6.94
N PRO A 473 12.50 -0.41 -7.23
CA PRO A 473 13.69 -0.20 -6.40
C PRO A 473 13.48 0.85 -5.30
N SER A 474 12.28 0.90 -4.72
CA SER A 474 11.85 1.98 -3.82
C SER A 474 12.78 2.17 -2.61
N ARG A 475 13.01 3.42 -2.23
CA ARG A 475 13.73 3.80 -1.00
C ARG A 475 12.97 3.32 0.23
N PHE A 476 11.66 3.46 0.22
CA PHE A 476 10.73 2.82 1.14
C PHE A 476 9.42 2.54 0.41
N GLU A 477 8.78 1.42 0.75
CA GLU A 477 7.53 1.00 0.12
C GLU A 477 6.62 0.34 1.18
N PRO A 478 5.67 1.07 1.77
CA PRO A 478 4.84 0.56 2.85
C PRO A 478 4.21 -0.82 2.53
N CYS A 479 3.60 -0.96 1.38
CA CYS A 479 3.12 -2.23 0.85
C CYS A 479 3.65 -2.49 -0.57
N GLY A 480 3.36 -1.58 -1.49
CA GLY A 480 3.47 -1.80 -2.92
C GLY A 480 2.33 -2.71 -3.45
N LEU A 481 1.66 -2.25 -4.50
CA LEU A 481 0.68 -3.06 -5.24
C LEU A 481 1.26 -3.52 -6.58
N THR A 482 2.19 -2.75 -7.12
CA THR A 482 2.77 -2.99 -8.45
C THR A 482 3.46 -4.34 -8.58
N GLN A 483 4.20 -4.80 -7.55
CA GLN A 483 4.81 -6.13 -7.55
C GLN A 483 3.76 -7.26 -7.43
N LEU A 484 2.64 -7.03 -6.71
CA LEU A 484 1.55 -8.00 -6.59
C LEU A 484 0.84 -8.16 -7.95
N ILE A 485 0.54 -7.05 -8.61
CA ILE A 485 -0.05 -7.03 -9.95
C ILE A 485 0.93 -7.66 -10.96
N ALA A 486 2.22 -7.32 -10.89
CA ALA A 486 3.24 -7.91 -11.75
C ALA A 486 3.26 -9.44 -11.63
N MET A 487 3.30 -9.98 -10.42
CA MET A 487 3.23 -11.43 -10.19
C MET A 487 1.94 -12.02 -10.78
N ARG A 488 0.79 -11.40 -10.58
CA ARG A 488 -0.50 -11.86 -11.14
C ARG A 488 -0.50 -11.91 -12.66
N TYR A 489 0.25 -11.00 -13.33
CA TYR A 489 0.40 -10.94 -14.77
C TYR A 489 1.67 -11.69 -15.28
N GLY A 490 2.39 -12.39 -14.41
CA GLY A 490 3.59 -13.14 -14.75
C GLY A 490 4.77 -12.25 -15.22
N ALA A 491 4.84 -11.03 -14.71
CA ALA A 491 6.02 -10.17 -14.82
C ALA A 491 6.85 -10.32 -13.53
N VAL A 492 8.08 -10.82 -13.67
CA VAL A 492 8.93 -11.14 -12.51
C VAL A 492 9.39 -9.88 -11.80
N PRO A 493 9.13 -9.70 -10.49
CA PRO A 493 9.52 -8.50 -9.78
C PRO A 493 11.03 -8.45 -9.48
N ILE A 494 11.63 -7.26 -9.70
CA ILE A 494 12.99 -6.91 -9.26
C ILE A 494 12.85 -5.78 -8.25
N VAL A 495 13.10 -6.04 -6.96
CA VAL A 495 12.69 -5.13 -5.89
C VAL A 495 13.78 -4.90 -4.84
N ARG A 496 13.71 -3.76 -4.14
CA ARG A 496 14.46 -3.58 -2.90
C ARG A 496 13.72 -4.22 -1.71
N GLU A 497 14.47 -4.82 -0.79
CA GLU A 497 13.93 -5.44 0.43
C GLU A 497 13.53 -4.38 1.46
N THR A 498 12.36 -3.77 1.30
CA THR A 498 11.77 -2.81 2.23
C THR A 498 10.25 -2.99 2.29
N GLY A 499 9.65 -2.80 3.45
CA GLY A 499 8.21 -2.86 3.68
C GLY A 499 7.54 -4.06 3.01
N GLY A 500 6.45 -3.82 2.31
CA GLY A 500 5.69 -4.89 1.65
C GLY A 500 6.42 -5.57 0.49
N LEU A 501 7.43 -4.94 -0.10
CA LEU A 501 8.26 -5.61 -1.11
C LEU A 501 9.01 -6.80 -0.50
N LYS A 502 9.59 -6.62 0.70
CA LYS A 502 10.27 -7.69 1.45
C LYS A 502 9.30 -8.79 1.88
N ASP A 503 8.08 -8.41 2.28
CA ASP A 503 7.06 -9.38 2.74
C ASP A 503 6.50 -10.22 1.59
N THR A 504 6.52 -9.72 0.36
CA THR A 504 5.83 -10.33 -0.78
C THR A 504 6.74 -10.95 -1.82
N VAL A 505 8.00 -10.48 -1.94
CA VAL A 505 8.98 -10.99 -2.92
C VAL A 505 10.08 -11.75 -2.20
N GLN A 506 10.19 -13.04 -2.49
CA GLN A 506 11.23 -13.93 -1.99
C GLN A 506 12.35 -14.03 -3.03
N PRO A 507 13.63 -13.85 -2.65
CA PRO A 507 14.74 -13.91 -3.58
C PRO A 507 14.81 -15.27 -4.26
N TYR A 508 15.07 -15.26 -5.57
CA TYR A 508 15.26 -16.47 -6.34
C TYR A 508 16.49 -17.26 -5.87
N ASN A 509 16.29 -18.53 -5.57
CA ASN A 509 17.35 -19.49 -5.23
C ASN A 509 17.61 -20.41 -6.44
N MET A 510 18.75 -20.22 -7.08
CA MET A 510 19.13 -20.96 -8.28
C MET A 510 19.40 -22.46 -8.03
N PHE A 511 19.73 -22.86 -6.81
CA PHE A 511 20.03 -24.25 -6.46
C PHE A 511 18.76 -25.09 -6.26
N GLU A 512 17.71 -24.46 -5.76
CA GLU A 512 16.44 -25.11 -5.47
C GLU A 512 15.34 -24.77 -6.48
N ASN A 513 15.61 -23.83 -7.39
CA ASN A 513 14.64 -23.24 -8.32
C ASN A 513 13.38 -22.73 -7.57
N THR A 514 13.59 -22.04 -6.42
CA THR A 514 12.53 -21.46 -5.59
C THR A 514 12.64 -19.94 -5.55
N GLY A 515 11.69 -19.27 -4.91
CA GLY A 515 11.59 -17.81 -4.89
C GLY A 515 10.67 -17.29 -6.00
N ASN A 516 10.39 -15.99 -6.01
CA ASN A 516 9.42 -15.36 -6.89
C ASN A 516 9.86 -13.96 -7.36
N GLY A 517 11.17 -13.72 -7.43
CA GLY A 517 11.73 -12.45 -7.92
C GLY A 517 13.19 -12.28 -7.58
N PHE A 518 13.71 -11.11 -7.90
CA PHE A 518 15.10 -10.74 -7.61
C PHE A 518 15.11 -9.58 -6.62
N THR A 519 15.92 -9.70 -5.56
CA THR A 519 15.93 -8.72 -4.49
C THR A 519 17.32 -8.16 -4.23
N PHE A 520 17.40 -6.96 -3.67
CA PHE A 520 18.61 -6.36 -3.09
C PHE A 520 18.25 -5.63 -1.78
N ASP A 521 19.18 -5.64 -0.81
CA ASP A 521 18.91 -5.20 0.57
C ASP A 521 19.17 -3.70 0.80
N ARG A 522 20.35 -3.20 0.40
CA ARG A 522 20.77 -1.82 0.66
C ARG A 522 20.43 -0.90 -0.50
N TYR A 523 20.14 0.36 -0.19
CA TYR A 523 19.81 1.39 -1.18
C TYR A 523 21.07 1.86 -1.92
N GLU A 524 21.58 1.03 -2.83
CA GLU A 524 22.83 1.22 -3.57
C GLU A 524 22.66 0.80 -5.04
N SER A 525 23.11 1.65 -5.98
CA SER A 525 22.99 1.42 -7.41
C SER A 525 23.70 0.13 -7.87
N GLY A 526 24.84 -0.21 -7.25
CA GLY A 526 25.57 -1.44 -7.57
C GLY A 526 24.80 -2.71 -7.25
N LEU A 527 24.03 -2.73 -6.17
CA LEU A 527 23.19 -3.87 -5.79
C LEU A 527 21.94 -3.99 -6.66
N LEU A 528 21.35 -2.86 -7.07
CA LEU A 528 20.29 -2.86 -8.08
C LEU A 528 20.79 -3.41 -9.41
N TYR A 529 21.97 -2.97 -9.86
CA TYR A 529 22.61 -3.46 -11.07
C TYR A 529 22.84 -4.97 -11.01
N ASP A 530 23.35 -5.51 -9.89
CA ASP A 530 23.51 -6.95 -9.67
C ASP A 530 22.17 -7.69 -9.74
N ALA A 531 21.13 -7.19 -9.09
CA ALA A 531 19.80 -7.82 -9.10
C ALA A 531 19.23 -7.89 -10.53
N ILE A 532 19.38 -6.84 -11.33
CA ILE A 532 18.95 -6.82 -12.73
C ILE A 532 19.78 -7.84 -13.55
N ASN A 533 21.09 -7.90 -13.36
CA ASN A 533 21.95 -8.84 -14.08
C ASN A 533 21.66 -10.30 -13.73
N ARG A 534 21.38 -10.62 -12.45
CA ARG A 534 20.93 -11.97 -12.06
C ARG A 534 19.61 -12.33 -12.76
N ALA A 535 18.69 -11.39 -12.90
CA ALA A 535 17.45 -11.60 -13.64
C ALA A 535 17.72 -11.83 -15.13
N LYS A 536 18.57 -11.00 -15.77
CA LYS A 536 18.97 -11.16 -17.17
C LYS A 536 19.66 -12.52 -17.41
N THR A 537 20.59 -12.90 -16.54
CA THR A 537 21.27 -14.20 -16.64
C THR A 537 20.27 -15.35 -16.61
N LEU A 538 19.33 -15.37 -15.66
CA LEU A 538 18.31 -16.42 -15.63
C LEU A 538 17.43 -16.41 -16.88
N TYR A 539 17.01 -15.21 -17.32
CA TYR A 539 16.15 -15.05 -18.50
C TYR A 539 16.78 -15.59 -19.78
N PHE A 540 18.06 -15.32 -20.02
CA PHE A 540 18.77 -15.69 -21.24
C PHE A 540 19.42 -17.09 -21.20
N GLU A 541 19.93 -17.50 -20.04
CA GLU A 541 20.72 -18.73 -19.93
C GLU A 541 19.90 -19.94 -19.43
N ASN A 542 18.80 -19.70 -18.68
CA ASN A 542 17.94 -20.77 -18.17
C ASN A 542 16.46 -20.40 -18.27
N ARG A 543 15.97 -20.36 -19.48
CA ARG A 543 14.59 -19.99 -19.81
C ARG A 543 13.56 -20.87 -19.11
N LYS A 544 13.86 -22.17 -18.91
CA LYS A 544 12.96 -23.07 -18.20
C LYS A 544 12.72 -22.62 -16.76
N SER A 545 13.77 -22.32 -16.02
CA SER A 545 13.62 -21.85 -14.64
C SER A 545 12.96 -20.47 -14.54
N TRP A 546 13.17 -19.61 -15.55
CA TRP A 546 12.43 -18.35 -15.67
C TRP A 546 10.93 -18.60 -15.85
N ASP A 547 10.56 -19.46 -16.81
CA ASP A 547 9.17 -19.79 -17.09
C ASP A 547 8.49 -20.48 -15.88
N ASP A 548 9.21 -21.37 -15.15
CA ASP A 548 8.74 -21.96 -13.89
C ASP A 548 8.44 -20.88 -12.82
N MET A 549 9.27 -19.81 -12.76
CA MET A 549 9.06 -18.68 -11.86
C MET A 549 7.81 -17.87 -12.26
N VAL A 550 7.64 -17.57 -13.55
CA VAL A 550 6.44 -16.89 -14.07
C VAL A 550 5.17 -17.63 -13.66
N ILE A 551 5.13 -18.96 -13.85
CA ILE A 551 3.97 -19.79 -13.48
C ILE A 551 3.76 -19.80 -11.97
N ARG A 552 4.83 -19.87 -11.17
CA ARG A 552 4.77 -19.81 -9.70
C ARG A 552 4.21 -18.49 -9.21
N ASP A 553 4.61 -17.36 -9.81
CA ASP A 553 4.12 -16.03 -9.49
C ASP A 553 2.63 -15.88 -9.79
N MET A 554 2.18 -16.33 -10.95
CA MET A 554 0.77 -16.28 -11.35
C MET A 554 -0.13 -17.15 -10.46
N ASN A 555 0.39 -18.23 -9.90
CA ASN A 555 -0.34 -19.10 -8.96
C ASN A 555 -0.32 -18.60 -7.52
N LYS A 556 0.48 -17.57 -7.21
CA LYS A 556 0.51 -17.00 -5.86
C LYS A 556 -0.80 -16.27 -5.57
N ASP A 557 -1.42 -16.62 -4.44
CA ASP A 557 -2.58 -15.88 -3.96
C ASP A 557 -2.16 -14.48 -3.48
N VAL A 558 -2.50 -13.48 -4.28
CA VAL A 558 -2.29 -12.04 -4.01
C VAL A 558 -3.62 -11.31 -3.80
N SER A 559 -4.73 -12.03 -3.67
CA SER A 559 -6.05 -11.47 -3.42
C SER A 559 -6.21 -10.88 -2.02
N TRP A 560 -7.30 -10.18 -1.81
CA TRP A 560 -7.68 -9.67 -0.50
C TRP A 560 -8.18 -10.75 0.47
N GLU A 561 -8.46 -11.97 0.04
CA GLU A 561 -9.11 -12.99 0.88
C GLU A 561 -8.35 -13.27 2.18
N LYS A 562 -7.04 -13.48 2.07
CA LYS A 562 -6.19 -13.75 3.24
C LYS A 562 -6.13 -12.55 4.19
N SER A 563 -5.96 -11.36 3.64
CA SER A 563 -5.85 -10.12 4.41
C SER A 563 -7.18 -9.74 5.04
N ALA A 564 -8.29 -9.89 4.33
CA ALA A 564 -9.64 -9.66 4.87
C ALA A 564 -9.95 -10.58 6.05
N LYS A 565 -9.51 -11.85 6.03
CA LYS A 565 -9.64 -12.76 7.19
C LYS A 565 -8.86 -12.22 8.39
N GLN A 566 -7.63 -11.74 8.21
CA GLN A 566 -6.83 -11.14 9.29
C GLN A 566 -7.49 -9.89 9.89
N TYR A 567 -8.06 -9.01 9.03
CA TYR A 567 -8.82 -7.86 9.48
C TYR A 567 -10.07 -8.28 10.26
N LYS A 568 -10.84 -9.26 9.76
CA LYS A 568 -12.00 -9.81 10.46
C LYS A 568 -11.62 -10.38 11.84
N ASP A 569 -10.60 -11.22 11.91
CA ASP A 569 -10.11 -11.81 13.17
C ASP A 569 -9.72 -10.72 14.17
N MET A 570 -9.06 -9.67 13.69
CA MET A 570 -8.72 -8.49 14.50
C MET A 570 -9.99 -7.79 15.02
N TYR A 571 -10.98 -7.52 14.17
CA TYR A 571 -12.23 -6.86 14.60
C TYR A 571 -12.98 -7.70 15.62
N VAL A 572 -13.10 -8.99 15.39
CA VAL A 572 -13.76 -9.92 16.35
C VAL A 572 -13.02 -9.94 17.68
N GLY A 573 -11.67 -9.97 17.66
CA GLY A 573 -10.85 -9.93 18.87
C GLY A 573 -10.93 -8.62 19.66
N LEU A 574 -11.14 -7.50 18.96
CA LEU A 574 -11.29 -6.17 19.61
C LEU A 574 -12.70 -5.92 20.15
N THR A 575 -13.72 -6.63 19.66
CA THR A 575 -15.14 -6.46 20.02
C THR A 575 -15.73 -7.76 20.54
N PRO A 576 -15.24 -8.32 21.66
CA PRO A 576 -15.83 -9.52 22.22
C PRO A 576 -17.31 -9.22 22.58
N ARG A 577 -18.19 -10.18 22.22
CA ARG A 577 -19.59 -10.20 22.67
C ARG A 577 -19.73 -11.39 23.59
N ASP A 578 -20.33 -11.16 24.76
CA ASP A 578 -20.67 -12.20 25.72
C ASP A 578 -21.70 -13.17 25.15
#